data_e78d1fefb2d3bede37f15fe040a890d2
#
_entry.id   e78d1fefb2d3bede37f15fe040a890d2
#
_cell.length_a   1.000
_cell.length_b   1.000
_cell.length_c   1.000
_cell.angle_alpha   90.00
_cell.angle_beta   90.00
_cell.angle_gamma   90.00
#
_symmetry.space_group_name_H-M   'P 1'
#
loop_
_entity.id
_entity.type
_entity.pdbx_description
1 polymer ?
#
loop_
_entity_poly.entity_id
_entity_poly.type
_entity_poly.pdbx_seq_one_letter_code
_entity_poly.pdbx_strand_id
1 'polypeptide(L)'
;MTTKTATNGKSGFATNGNTMKEPASKKTASAQHHVDVENDSRLQEFFHDEVKDIYWAEKHLVKTLPKMHKAASSTELKEAFAAHLDVTRKHVERLEEVFSLLEKRPNAKKCEAMEGITKEGESIIEETEAGTATRDVGLIMAAQKVEHYEIATYGGLTQLAKTLGYREIANLLQTTLDEEKEADEGLTKLAEGKVNKFAASEG
;
A
#
# COMPACT_ATOMS: atom_id res chain seq x y z
N MET A 1 45.09 1.18 -49.56
CA MET A 1 44.85 0.73 -50.94
C MET A 1 43.37 0.96 -51.23
N THR A 2 43.14 1.99 -51.91
CA THR A 2 42.66 2.15 -53.31
C THR A 2 41.20 1.76 -53.41
N THR A 3 40.30 2.57 -53.70
CA THR A 3 39.94 3.59 -54.64
C THR A 3 38.58 3.29 -55.30
N LYS A 4 37.72 4.32 -55.31
CA LYS A 4 37.04 4.89 -56.51
C LYS A 4 35.97 4.00 -57.19
N THR A 5 34.89 4.46 -57.80
CA THR A 5 34.46 5.76 -58.34
C THR A 5 32.97 5.69 -58.71
N ALA A 6 32.22 6.67 -58.53
CA ALA A 6 31.27 7.48 -59.29
C ALA A 6 30.93 7.11 -60.75
N THR A 7 29.63 7.36 -61.13
CA THR A 7 29.15 8.17 -62.28
C THR A 7 27.63 8.05 -62.37
N ASN A 8 26.82 9.07 -62.28
CA ASN A 8 26.42 10.15 -63.16
C ASN A 8 25.60 9.73 -64.41
N GLY A 9 24.37 10.22 -64.53
CA GLY A 9 23.55 10.13 -65.69
C GLY A 9 22.30 11.04 -65.60
N LYS A 10 22.34 12.15 -66.32
CA LYS A 10 21.35 13.20 -66.43
C LYS A 10 20.17 12.82 -67.35
N SER A 11 19.06 13.46 -67.15
CA SER A 11 18.27 14.41 -68.00
C SER A 11 16.86 13.97 -68.37
N GLY A 12 15.97 14.96 -68.36
CA GLY A 12 14.68 14.91 -69.01
C GLY A 12 13.64 15.88 -68.44
N PHE A 13 13.65 17.09 -68.93
CA PHE A 13 12.62 18.12 -68.77
C PHE A 13 11.31 17.71 -69.42
N ALA A 14 10.16 17.99 -68.75
CA ALA A 14 8.94 18.38 -69.42
C ALA A 14 8.01 19.11 -68.42
N THR A 15 7.77 20.37 -68.69
CA THR A 15 6.78 21.27 -68.13
C THR A 15 5.39 20.91 -68.62
N ASN A 16 4.38 20.90 -67.74
CA ASN A 16 3.10 21.44 -68.10
C ASN A 16 2.31 21.86 -66.82
N GLY A 17 1.85 23.11 -66.79
CA GLY A 17 1.08 23.67 -65.74
C GLY A 17 -0.40 23.28 -65.78
N ASN A 18 -1.03 23.27 -64.65
CA ASN A 18 -2.41 23.75 -64.58
C ASN A 18 -2.87 24.01 -63.11
N THR A 19 -3.33 25.24 -62.91
CA THR A 19 -4.38 25.74 -62.02
C THR A 19 -4.56 25.21 -60.58
N MET A 20 -4.40 26.18 -59.70
CA MET A 20 -4.88 26.18 -58.32
C MET A 20 -6.34 25.75 -58.17
N LYS A 21 -6.59 24.87 -57.23
CA LYS A 21 -7.83 24.80 -56.44
C LYS A 21 -7.45 24.47 -55.00
N GLU A 22 -7.68 25.39 -54.09
CA GLU A 22 -7.69 25.11 -52.66
C GLU A 22 -8.72 24.03 -52.36
N PRO A 23 -8.40 23.08 -51.48
CA PRO A 23 -9.43 22.31 -50.78
C PRO A 23 -9.56 22.80 -49.34
N ALA A 24 -10.80 23.09 -49.02
CA ALA A 24 -11.37 23.48 -47.75
C ALA A 24 -10.74 22.81 -46.51
N SER A 25 -10.48 23.65 -45.52
CA SER A 25 -10.22 23.30 -44.14
C SER A 25 -11.22 22.27 -43.63
N LYS A 26 -10.77 21.01 -43.49
CA LYS A 26 -11.47 20.03 -42.67
C LYS A 26 -11.12 20.31 -41.20
N LYS A 27 -12.09 20.90 -40.47
CA LYS A 27 -12.10 20.84 -39.02
C LYS A 27 -11.96 19.39 -38.57
N THR A 28 -10.82 19.05 -38.04
CA THR A 28 -10.65 17.82 -37.25
C THR A 28 -11.47 18.02 -35.96
N ALA A 29 -12.63 17.40 -35.91
CA ALA A 29 -13.37 17.23 -34.70
C ALA A 29 -12.48 16.42 -33.74
N SER A 30 -12.07 17.03 -32.65
CA SER A 30 -11.48 16.33 -31.53
C SER A 30 -12.51 15.31 -31.03
N ALA A 31 -12.29 14.06 -31.29
CA ALA A 31 -13.04 12.99 -30.66
C ALA A 31 -12.75 13.08 -29.14
N GLN A 32 -13.63 13.72 -28.41
CA GLN A 32 -13.73 13.53 -26.98
C GLN A 32 -14.06 12.06 -26.79
N HIS A 33 -13.07 11.30 -26.31
CA HIS A 33 -13.30 9.98 -25.77
C HIS A 33 -14.21 10.17 -24.54
N HIS A 34 -15.52 10.03 -24.75
CA HIS A 34 -16.41 9.65 -23.67
C HIS A 34 -15.95 8.26 -23.23
N VAL A 35 -15.24 8.21 -22.15
CA VAL A 35 -15.07 6.96 -21.40
C VAL A 35 -16.46 6.68 -20.83
N ASP A 36 -17.14 5.66 -21.37
CA ASP A 36 -18.36 5.14 -20.80
C ASP A 36 -18.06 4.67 -19.38
N VAL A 37 -18.58 5.42 -18.39
CA VAL A 37 -18.48 5.16 -16.96
C VAL A 37 -19.56 4.12 -16.62
N GLU A 38 -19.38 2.84 -17.00
CA GLU A 38 -20.36 1.83 -16.59
C GLU A 38 -19.79 0.45 -16.24
N ASN A 39 -18.45 0.24 -16.23
CA ASN A 39 -17.92 -0.99 -15.65
C ASN A 39 -16.50 -0.78 -15.15
N ASP A 40 -16.28 -0.90 -13.83
CA ASP A 40 -14.94 -0.95 -13.26
C ASP A 40 -14.13 -2.05 -13.97
N SER A 41 -12.88 -1.79 -14.31
CA SER A 41 -12.01 -2.83 -14.85
C SER A 41 -11.78 -3.92 -13.78
N ARG A 42 -11.46 -5.15 -14.19
CA ARG A 42 -11.15 -6.23 -13.23
C ARG A 42 -10.08 -5.85 -12.22
N LEU A 43 -9.13 -4.99 -12.62
CA LEU A 43 -8.08 -4.50 -11.73
C LEU A 43 -8.64 -3.48 -10.72
N GLN A 44 -9.59 -2.63 -11.13
CA GLN A 44 -10.28 -1.71 -10.24
C GLN A 44 -11.15 -2.46 -9.23
N GLU A 45 -11.89 -3.49 -9.66
CA GLU A 45 -12.66 -4.36 -8.77
C GLU A 45 -11.75 -5.04 -7.74
N PHE A 46 -10.62 -5.61 -8.19
CA PHE A 46 -9.64 -6.24 -7.31
C PHE A 46 -9.05 -5.23 -6.32
N PHE A 47 -8.62 -4.06 -6.79
CA PHE A 47 -8.11 -2.99 -5.93
C PHE A 47 -9.13 -2.60 -4.85
N HIS A 48 -10.39 -2.43 -5.23
CA HIS A 48 -11.47 -2.08 -4.31
C HIS A 48 -11.71 -3.19 -3.28
N ASP A 49 -11.62 -4.46 -3.67
CA ASP A 49 -11.78 -5.60 -2.76
C ASP A 49 -10.62 -5.69 -1.75
N GLU A 50 -9.39 -5.42 -2.18
CA GLU A 50 -8.23 -5.37 -1.30
C GLU A 50 -8.29 -4.16 -0.32
N VAL A 51 -8.82 -3.02 -0.76
CA VAL A 51 -9.09 -1.87 0.14
C VAL A 51 -10.11 -2.25 1.23
N LYS A 52 -11.13 -3.05 0.92
CA LYS A 52 -12.09 -3.55 1.92
C LYS A 52 -11.44 -4.51 2.91
N ASP A 53 -10.50 -5.35 2.43
CA ASP A 53 -9.79 -6.32 3.25
C ASP A 53 -8.90 -5.62 4.27
N ILE A 54 -8.05 -4.68 3.82
CA ILE A 54 -7.18 -3.93 4.73
C ILE A 54 -7.99 -3.01 5.68
N TYR A 55 -9.11 -2.45 5.23
CA TYR A 55 -10.01 -1.68 6.10
C TYR A 55 -10.58 -2.52 7.24
N TRP A 56 -10.90 -3.79 6.99
CA TRP A 56 -11.29 -4.72 8.04
C TRP A 56 -10.12 -4.99 8.99
N ALA A 57 -8.92 -5.22 8.45
CA ALA A 57 -7.72 -5.50 9.23
C ALA A 57 -7.41 -4.36 10.22
N GLU A 58 -7.37 -3.14 9.78
CA GLU A 58 -7.17 -1.95 10.61
C GLU A 58 -8.23 -1.83 11.74
N LYS A 59 -9.51 -2.01 11.41
CA LYS A 59 -10.60 -1.99 12.40
C LYS A 59 -10.52 -3.13 13.39
N HIS A 60 -9.94 -4.26 12.99
CA HIS A 60 -9.69 -5.40 13.86
C HIS A 60 -8.52 -5.09 14.81
N LEU A 61 -7.44 -4.47 14.30
CA LEU A 61 -6.30 -4.05 15.10
C LEU A 61 -6.65 -2.99 16.14
N VAL A 62 -7.51 -2.03 15.83
CA VAL A 62 -8.04 -1.07 16.82
C VAL A 62 -8.63 -1.79 18.04
N LYS A 63 -9.19 -3.00 17.88
CA LYS A 63 -9.76 -3.81 18.98
C LYS A 63 -8.72 -4.73 19.63
N THR A 64 -7.69 -5.12 18.89
CA THR A 64 -6.68 -6.09 19.34
C THR A 64 -5.53 -5.40 20.08
N LEU A 65 -5.06 -4.25 19.63
CA LEU A 65 -3.96 -3.50 20.24
C LEU A 65 -4.14 -3.20 21.72
N PRO A 66 -5.34 -2.85 22.24
CA PRO A 66 -5.57 -2.70 23.69
C PRO A 66 -5.30 -3.98 24.50
N LYS A 67 -5.52 -5.16 23.91
CA LYS A 67 -5.22 -6.45 24.57
C LYS A 67 -3.70 -6.66 24.64
N MET A 68 -2.99 -6.39 23.56
CA MET A 68 -1.52 -6.47 23.50
C MET A 68 -0.87 -5.50 24.49
N HIS A 69 -1.33 -4.25 24.53
CA HIS A 69 -0.92 -3.25 25.52
C HIS A 69 -1.08 -3.76 26.95
N LYS A 70 -2.25 -4.33 27.29
CA LYS A 70 -2.52 -4.87 28.63
C LYS A 70 -1.64 -6.05 29.00
N ALA A 71 -1.29 -6.89 28.00
CA ALA A 71 -0.48 -8.09 28.20
C ALA A 71 1.02 -7.81 28.29
N ALA A 72 1.50 -6.73 27.69
CA ALA A 72 2.90 -6.33 27.74
C ALA A 72 3.35 -6.05 29.19
N SER A 73 4.62 -6.31 29.47
CA SER A 73 5.25 -6.15 30.79
C SER A 73 6.02 -4.83 30.87
N SER A 74 6.88 -4.55 29.90
CA SER A 74 7.70 -3.34 29.86
C SER A 74 6.87 -2.08 29.55
N THR A 75 7.28 -0.96 30.15
CA THR A 75 6.64 0.34 29.95
C THR A 75 6.81 0.77 28.48
N GLU A 76 7.99 0.58 27.94
CA GLU A 76 8.33 0.98 26.58
C GLU A 76 7.46 0.25 25.54
N LEU A 77 7.20 -1.06 25.72
CA LEU A 77 6.34 -1.81 24.81
C LEU A 77 4.87 -1.42 24.96
N LYS A 78 4.41 -1.11 26.17
CA LYS A 78 3.07 -0.57 26.39
C LYS A 78 2.89 0.77 25.69
N GLU A 79 3.86 1.67 25.82
CA GLU A 79 3.84 2.97 25.14
C GLU A 79 3.83 2.79 23.61
N ALA A 80 4.62 1.86 23.07
CA ALA A 80 4.62 1.56 21.65
C ALA A 80 3.24 1.08 21.16
N PHE A 81 2.59 0.13 21.85
CA PHE A 81 1.25 -0.31 21.48
C PHE A 81 0.18 0.79 21.63
N ALA A 82 0.30 1.66 22.63
CA ALA A 82 -0.62 2.78 22.79
C ALA A 82 -0.46 3.81 21.66
N ALA A 83 0.77 4.16 21.31
CA ALA A 83 1.06 5.07 20.22
C ALA A 83 0.59 4.49 18.86
N HIS A 84 0.86 3.20 18.62
CA HIS A 84 0.43 2.52 17.40
C HIS A 84 -1.10 2.45 17.29
N LEU A 85 -1.81 2.22 18.38
CA LEU A 85 -3.29 2.29 18.39
C LEU A 85 -3.83 3.64 17.89
N ASP A 86 -3.19 4.74 18.26
CA ASP A 86 -3.62 6.08 17.83
C ASP A 86 -3.28 6.32 16.34
N VAL A 87 -2.20 5.72 15.84
CA VAL A 87 -1.83 5.72 14.41
C VAL A 87 -2.81 4.85 13.61
N THR A 88 -3.11 3.63 14.05
CA THR A 88 -4.08 2.70 13.45
C THR A 88 -5.48 3.34 13.28
N ARG A 89 -5.91 4.15 14.24
CA ARG A 89 -7.16 4.91 14.10
C ARG A 89 -7.11 5.91 12.94
N LYS A 90 -5.97 6.57 12.72
CA LYS A 90 -5.77 7.47 11.57
C LYS A 90 -5.72 6.69 10.26
N HIS A 91 -5.20 5.45 10.25
CA HIS A 91 -5.25 4.58 9.09
C HIS A 91 -6.69 4.23 8.71
N VAL A 92 -7.55 3.94 9.69
CA VAL A 92 -8.98 3.74 9.45
C VAL A 92 -9.61 4.98 8.82
N GLU A 93 -9.37 6.17 9.37
CA GLU A 93 -9.89 7.45 8.82
C GLU A 93 -9.37 7.69 7.40
N ARG A 94 -8.09 7.44 7.15
CA ARG A 94 -7.47 7.58 5.83
C ARG A 94 -8.05 6.61 4.80
N LEU A 95 -8.38 5.37 5.20
CA LEU A 95 -9.08 4.43 4.32
C LEU A 95 -10.52 4.86 4.05
N GLU A 96 -11.20 5.50 4.99
CA GLU A 96 -12.52 6.10 4.76
C GLU A 96 -12.45 7.25 3.74
N GLU A 97 -11.37 8.04 3.76
CA GLU A 97 -11.08 9.02 2.71
C GLU A 97 -10.82 8.35 1.35
N VAL A 98 -10.06 7.25 1.31
CA VAL A 98 -9.87 6.44 0.09
C VAL A 98 -11.21 5.96 -0.47
N PHE A 99 -12.12 5.44 0.36
CA PHE A 99 -13.46 5.07 -0.11
C PHE A 99 -14.23 6.27 -0.68
N SER A 100 -14.11 7.45 -0.05
CA SER A 100 -14.75 8.68 -0.54
C SER A 100 -14.22 9.08 -1.92
N LEU A 101 -12.90 9.03 -2.13
CA LEU A 101 -12.27 9.31 -3.42
C LEU A 101 -12.63 8.29 -4.51
N LEU A 102 -12.95 7.07 -4.12
CA LEU A 102 -13.47 6.03 -5.01
C LEU A 102 -14.98 6.15 -5.28
N GLU A 103 -15.65 7.14 -4.69
CA GLU A 103 -17.11 7.29 -4.73
C GLU A 103 -17.86 6.03 -4.22
N LYS A 104 -17.25 5.30 -3.29
CA LYS A 104 -17.79 4.10 -2.67
C LYS A 104 -18.08 4.35 -1.18
N ARG A 105 -19.01 3.60 -0.61
CA ARG A 105 -19.24 3.62 0.84
C ARG A 105 -18.22 2.72 1.54
N PRO A 106 -17.67 3.13 2.71
CA PRO A 106 -16.82 2.28 3.52
C PRO A 106 -17.52 0.95 3.84
N ASN A 107 -16.91 -0.14 3.43
CA ASN A 107 -17.41 -1.50 3.63
C ASN A 107 -16.24 -2.43 3.90
N ALA A 108 -16.27 -3.13 5.03
CA ALA A 108 -15.21 -4.04 5.44
C ALA A 108 -15.49 -5.46 4.92
N LYS A 109 -14.46 -6.10 4.36
CA LYS A 109 -14.44 -7.53 4.01
C LYS A 109 -13.47 -8.21 4.97
N LYS A 110 -13.93 -9.28 5.63
CA LYS A 110 -13.10 -9.99 6.62
C LYS A 110 -11.76 -10.41 6.03
N CYS A 111 -10.68 -10.01 6.69
CA CYS A 111 -9.32 -10.43 6.37
C CYS A 111 -8.96 -11.69 7.15
N GLU A 112 -8.90 -12.83 6.49
CA GLU A 112 -8.54 -14.10 7.12
C GLU A 112 -7.07 -14.13 7.58
N ALA A 113 -6.18 -13.44 6.86
CA ALA A 113 -4.77 -13.34 7.21
C ALA A 113 -4.58 -12.58 8.53
N MET A 114 -5.15 -11.38 8.66
CA MET A 114 -5.05 -10.58 9.88
C MET A 114 -5.73 -11.27 11.07
N GLU A 115 -6.87 -11.93 10.87
CA GLU A 115 -7.49 -12.72 11.92
C GLU A 115 -6.56 -13.85 12.39
N GLY A 116 -5.88 -14.54 11.48
CA GLY A 116 -4.92 -15.59 11.81
C GLY A 116 -3.71 -15.07 12.59
N ILE A 117 -3.12 -13.95 12.14
CA ILE A 117 -1.96 -13.32 12.78
C ILE A 117 -2.32 -12.84 14.20
N THR A 118 -3.47 -12.22 14.39
CA THR A 118 -3.90 -11.73 15.70
C THR A 118 -4.25 -12.86 16.66
N LYS A 119 -4.81 -13.98 16.18
CA LYS A 119 -5.00 -15.21 17.00
C LYS A 119 -3.67 -15.81 17.47
N GLU A 120 -2.65 -15.80 16.62
CA GLU A 120 -1.30 -16.24 17.04
C GLU A 120 -0.75 -15.34 18.15
N GLY A 121 -0.97 -14.02 18.09
CA GLY A 121 -0.64 -13.11 19.19
C GLY A 121 -1.41 -13.40 20.47
N GLU A 122 -2.68 -13.77 20.40
CA GLU A 122 -3.49 -14.19 21.56
C GLU A 122 -2.95 -15.51 22.16
N SER A 123 -2.55 -16.49 21.32
CA SER A 123 -1.92 -17.73 21.80
C SER A 123 -0.61 -17.46 22.57
N ILE A 124 0.21 -16.50 22.12
CA ILE A 124 1.42 -16.11 22.85
C ILE A 124 1.09 -15.59 24.26
N ILE A 125 0.02 -14.82 24.41
CA ILE A 125 -0.43 -14.35 25.72
C ILE A 125 -0.84 -15.50 26.63
N GLU A 126 -1.48 -16.53 26.09
CA GLU A 126 -1.94 -17.71 26.83
C GLU A 126 -0.78 -18.63 27.22
N GLU A 127 0.22 -18.81 26.36
CA GLU A 127 1.32 -19.76 26.50
C GLU A 127 2.51 -19.21 27.27
N THR A 128 2.58 -17.89 27.53
CA THR A 128 3.70 -17.26 28.24
C THR A 128 3.28 -16.75 29.61
N GLU A 129 4.24 -16.66 30.55
CA GLU A 129 3.98 -16.18 31.90
C GLU A 129 3.81 -14.66 31.94
N ALA A 130 2.78 -14.19 32.67
CA ALA A 130 2.50 -12.75 32.80
C ALA A 130 3.60 -12.03 33.58
N GLY A 131 3.99 -10.86 33.12
CA GLY A 131 5.00 -10.02 33.78
C GLY A 131 6.44 -10.37 33.36
N THR A 132 6.65 -11.29 32.41
CA THR A 132 7.97 -11.69 31.94
C THR A 132 8.41 -10.93 30.69
N ALA A 133 9.72 -10.75 30.52
CA ALA A 133 10.31 -10.24 29.30
C ALA A 133 10.17 -11.25 28.14
N THR A 134 10.12 -12.53 28.44
CA THR A 134 9.83 -13.59 27.45
C THR A 134 8.47 -13.37 26.79
N ARG A 135 7.43 -12.95 27.54
CA ARG A 135 6.14 -12.53 26.96
C ARG A 135 6.31 -11.33 26.03
N ASP A 136 7.05 -10.33 26.45
CA ASP A 136 7.28 -9.12 25.64
C ASP A 136 8.00 -9.45 24.32
N VAL A 137 8.97 -10.38 24.31
CA VAL A 137 9.58 -10.90 23.07
C VAL A 137 8.52 -11.49 22.15
N GLY A 138 7.66 -12.36 22.69
CA GLY A 138 6.57 -12.96 21.91
C GLY A 138 5.61 -11.93 21.32
N LEU A 139 5.23 -10.93 22.12
CA LEU A 139 4.34 -9.84 21.69
C LEU A 139 4.97 -8.97 20.59
N ILE A 140 6.28 -8.66 20.69
CA ILE A 140 7.01 -7.95 19.63
C ILE A 140 7.00 -8.78 18.34
N MET A 141 7.31 -10.07 18.40
CA MET A 141 7.30 -10.94 17.22
C MET A 141 5.90 -11.03 16.58
N ALA A 142 4.83 -11.09 17.37
CA ALA A 142 3.47 -11.08 16.86
C ALA A 142 3.12 -9.74 16.20
N ALA A 143 3.50 -8.61 16.81
CA ALA A 143 3.30 -7.28 16.26
C ALA A 143 4.05 -7.12 14.94
N GLN A 144 5.33 -7.50 14.86
CA GLN A 144 6.09 -7.42 13.60
C GLN A 144 5.47 -8.24 12.47
N LYS A 145 4.80 -9.36 12.74
CA LYS A 145 4.03 -10.08 11.70
C LYS A 145 2.85 -9.25 11.19
N VAL A 146 2.19 -8.50 12.07
CA VAL A 146 1.14 -7.55 11.69
C VAL A 146 1.72 -6.46 10.77
N GLU A 147 2.78 -5.77 11.22
CA GLU A 147 3.44 -4.71 10.45
C GLU A 147 3.86 -5.21 9.05
N HIS A 148 4.49 -6.40 8.97
CA HIS A 148 4.92 -6.97 7.70
C HIS A 148 3.76 -7.30 6.76
N TYR A 149 2.63 -7.76 7.30
CA TYR A 149 1.41 -7.93 6.52
C TYR A 149 0.92 -6.59 5.96
N GLU A 150 0.87 -5.54 6.79
CA GLU A 150 0.41 -4.20 6.40
C GLU A 150 1.37 -3.54 5.43
N ILE A 151 2.69 -3.63 5.64
CA ILE A 151 3.72 -3.15 4.71
C ILE A 151 3.55 -3.78 3.33
N ALA A 152 3.36 -5.10 3.25
CA ALA A 152 3.15 -5.80 1.99
C ALA A 152 1.85 -5.35 1.30
N THR A 153 0.76 -5.25 2.05
CA THR A 153 -0.56 -4.87 1.55
C THR A 153 -0.59 -3.42 1.08
N TYR A 154 -0.15 -2.48 1.91
CA TYR A 154 -0.09 -1.06 1.55
C TYR A 154 0.89 -0.78 0.41
N GLY A 155 2.02 -1.51 0.36
CA GLY A 155 2.97 -1.44 -0.76
C GLY A 155 2.32 -1.85 -2.08
N GLY A 156 1.60 -2.97 -2.09
CA GLY A 156 0.84 -3.45 -3.24
C GLY A 156 -0.26 -2.49 -3.66
N LEU A 157 -1.10 -2.06 -2.71
CA LEU A 157 -2.20 -1.11 -2.95
C LEU A 157 -1.70 0.24 -3.48
N THR A 158 -0.62 0.78 -2.92
CA THR A 158 0.00 2.03 -3.41
C THR A 158 0.42 1.89 -4.87
N GLN A 159 1.05 0.76 -5.24
CA GLN A 159 1.47 0.53 -6.61
C GLN A 159 0.27 0.32 -7.55
N LEU A 160 -0.77 -0.39 -7.12
CA LEU A 160 -1.99 -0.55 -7.90
C LEU A 160 -2.71 0.79 -8.12
N ALA A 161 -2.82 1.63 -7.09
CA ALA A 161 -3.39 2.97 -7.19
C ALA A 161 -2.64 3.83 -8.21
N LYS A 162 -1.29 3.79 -8.22
CA LYS A 162 -0.45 4.47 -9.24
C LYS A 162 -0.75 3.94 -10.65
N THR A 163 -0.88 2.63 -10.81
CA THR A 163 -1.18 1.98 -12.10
C THR A 163 -2.57 2.37 -12.63
N LEU A 164 -3.55 2.49 -11.73
CA LEU A 164 -4.92 2.90 -12.05
C LEU A 164 -5.08 4.42 -12.23
N GLY A 165 -4.03 5.21 -12.01
CA GLY A 165 -4.06 6.67 -12.12
C GLY A 165 -4.66 7.39 -10.92
N TYR A 166 -4.91 6.70 -9.81
CA TYR A 166 -5.46 7.23 -8.55
C TYR A 166 -4.37 7.90 -7.71
N ARG A 167 -3.87 9.04 -8.16
CA ARG A 167 -2.68 9.70 -7.56
C ARG A 167 -2.89 10.10 -6.11
N GLU A 168 -4.03 10.64 -5.78
CA GLU A 168 -4.36 11.09 -4.43
C GLU A 168 -4.46 9.89 -3.47
N ILE A 169 -5.16 8.85 -3.88
CA ILE A 169 -5.24 7.59 -3.14
C ILE A 169 -3.85 6.96 -2.94
N ALA A 170 -3.00 6.96 -3.99
CA ALA A 170 -1.64 6.44 -3.88
C ALA A 170 -0.81 7.20 -2.84
N ASN A 171 -0.98 8.52 -2.71
CA ASN A 171 -0.31 9.33 -1.70
C ASN A 171 -0.80 9.00 -0.27
N LEU A 172 -2.11 8.85 -0.08
CA LEU A 172 -2.69 8.45 1.20
C LEU A 172 -2.15 7.08 1.65
N LEU A 173 -2.20 6.10 0.76
CA LEU A 173 -1.70 4.74 1.04
C LEU A 173 -0.18 4.69 1.28
N GLN A 174 0.59 5.54 0.57
CA GLN A 174 2.04 5.66 0.78
C GLN A 174 2.35 6.21 2.18
N THR A 175 1.57 7.17 2.66
CA THR A 175 1.74 7.72 4.01
C THR A 175 1.55 6.63 5.07
N THR A 176 0.52 5.81 4.96
CA THR A 176 0.32 4.66 5.86
C THR A 176 1.48 3.66 5.74
N LEU A 177 1.89 3.29 4.52
CA LEU A 177 3.02 2.40 4.31
C LEU A 177 4.30 2.85 5.01
N ASP A 178 4.56 4.15 5.03
CA ASP A 178 5.77 4.70 5.66
C ASP A 178 5.63 4.69 7.19
N GLU A 179 4.43 4.92 7.73
CA GLU A 179 4.11 4.81 9.16
C GLU A 179 4.25 3.36 9.66
N GLU A 180 3.82 2.33 8.87
CA GLU A 180 3.99 0.91 9.24
C GLU A 180 5.46 0.48 9.27
N LYS A 181 6.26 0.95 8.33
CA LYS A 181 7.71 0.69 8.35
C LYS A 181 8.39 1.31 9.57
N GLU A 182 7.95 2.51 9.98
CA GLU A 182 8.46 3.17 11.17
C GLU A 182 8.09 2.39 12.45
N ALA A 183 6.87 1.84 12.51
CA ALA A 183 6.40 0.99 13.60
C ALA A 183 7.23 -0.30 13.70
N ASP A 184 7.45 -1.03 12.60
CA ASP A 184 8.29 -2.24 12.55
C ASP A 184 9.73 -1.97 13.00
N GLU A 185 10.34 -0.87 12.51
CA GLU A 185 11.68 -0.45 12.94
C GLU A 185 11.71 -0.11 14.44
N GLY A 186 10.65 0.51 14.96
CA GLY A 186 10.49 0.81 16.39
C GLY A 186 10.47 -0.46 17.24
N LEU A 187 9.70 -1.47 16.84
CA LEU A 187 9.63 -2.77 17.49
C LEU A 187 10.98 -3.48 17.48
N THR A 188 11.71 -3.45 16.35
CA THR A 188 13.06 -3.99 16.23
C THR A 188 14.01 -3.34 17.24
N LYS A 189 13.99 -2.01 17.35
CA LYS A 189 14.82 -1.27 18.32
C LYS A 189 14.51 -1.66 19.78
N LEU A 190 13.23 -1.88 20.10
CA LEU A 190 12.83 -2.36 21.44
C LEU A 190 13.37 -3.76 21.72
N ALA A 191 13.24 -4.69 20.76
CA ALA A 191 13.73 -6.05 20.90
C ALA A 191 15.25 -6.09 21.13
N GLU A 192 16.03 -5.43 20.25
CA GLU A 192 17.50 -5.43 20.28
C GLU A 192 18.06 -4.63 21.46
N GLY A 193 17.38 -3.58 21.89
CA GLY A 193 17.81 -2.68 22.95
C GLY A 193 17.89 -3.36 24.30
N LYS A 194 16.75 -3.81 24.82
CA LYS A 194 16.64 -4.33 26.20
C LYS A 194 15.87 -5.66 26.29
N VAL A 195 14.73 -5.80 25.58
CA VAL A 195 13.74 -6.86 25.84
C VAL A 195 14.36 -8.24 25.68
N ASN A 196 15.05 -8.52 24.57
CA ASN A 196 15.70 -9.81 24.30
C ASN A 196 16.75 -10.16 25.35
N LYS A 197 17.50 -9.15 25.84
CA LYS A 197 18.54 -9.38 26.86
C LYS A 197 17.94 -9.72 28.22
N PHE A 198 16.84 -9.05 28.59
CA PHE A 198 16.13 -9.37 29.83
C PHE A 198 15.51 -10.77 29.76
N ALA A 199 14.85 -11.10 28.65
CA ALA A 199 14.27 -12.43 28.45
C ALA A 199 15.33 -13.53 28.53
N ALA A 200 16.53 -13.32 27.95
CA ALA A 200 17.64 -14.30 28.03
C ALA A 200 18.21 -14.48 29.43
N SER A 201 17.92 -13.58 30.35
CA SER A 201 18.35 -13.68 31.78
C SER A 201 17.25 -14.16 32.72
N GLU A 202 16.03 -14.35 32.22
CA GLU A 202 14.96 -15.01 32.97
C GLU A 202 15.24 -16.49 33.09
N GLY A 203 15.27 -17.01 34.31
CA GLY A 203 15.55 -18.42 34.63
C GLY A 203 14.37 -19.13 35.22
#